data_e5a64b9f899fdf0919d5f971b3a6c217
#
_entry.id   e5a64b9f899fdf0919d5f971b3a6c217
#
_cell.length_a   1.000
_cell.length_b   1.000
_cell.length_c   1.000
_cell.angle_alpha   90.00
_cell.angle_beta   90.00
_cell.angle_gamma   90.00
#
_symmetry.space_group_name_H-M   'P 1'
#
loop_
_entity.id
_entity.type
_entity.pdbx_description
1 polymer ?
#
loop_
_entity_poly.entity_id
_entity_poly.type
_entity_poly.pdbx_seq_one_letter_code
_entity_poly.pdbx_strand_id
1 'polypeptide(L)'
;MNPLFSVIFILSILLAALPAAGQQQSEYLSLRLEMERAIRRGNAFLESQQEKDGLWGEKETPALTALVLAAMMRDPGLDYTKPHPKHVEKGFNWLVAQQKDDGGIYVKGLATYNTSSAIMALLARDREEDQPIILKAREFLINQQTDWGSKGTADNKYDGGIGYGGTYAHSDMSNTYLAIEALYHSRQIAKDNKVGKQPELNWKAALNFVSRCQNKESTNDQITAVAEEDEGGFVYFPGDSKAGEKTLPDGRTALRSYGSMSYAGLLSLIYADLDPSDERVKSVLRWLGDNYTLKENPGLGQQGLYYYYHAMTKSLVAAGIDQLERPDGTKVDWRKELGRLLVSNQSKDGSWVNENSRWWENDDILVTSYVVLTLEQLFYSIPE
;
A
#
# COMPACT_ATOMS: atom_id res chain seq x y z
N MET A 1 -20.78 -45.77 38.27
CA MET A 1 -20.68 -44.47 37.60
C MET A 1 -21.24 -44.64 36.18
N ASN A 2 -22.32 -43.99 35.91
CA ASN A 2 -23.19 -44.26 34.75
C ASN A 2 -22.64 -43.53 33.49
N PRO A 3 -22.39 -44.25 32.35
CA PRO A 3 -21.80 -43.64 31.16
C PRO A 3 -22.67 -42.54 30.49
N LEU A 4 -23.91 -42.39 30.90
CA LEU A 4 -24.84 -41.40 30.40
C LEU A 4 -24.47 -39.92 30.78
N PHE A 5 -23.71 -39.71 31.87
CA PHE A 5 -23.32 -38.36 32.26
C PHE A 5 -22.16 -37.78 31.43
N SER A 6 -21.29 -38.64 30.89
CA SER A 6 -20.14 -38.18 30.06
C SER A 6 -20.56 -37.74 28.65
N VAL A 7 -21.62 -38.31 28.10
CA VAL A 7 -22.12 -37.95 26.75
C VAL A 7 -22.85 -36.60 26.75
N ILE A 8 -23.59 -36.28 27.84
CA ILE A 8 -24.31 -35.02 27.96
C ILE A 8 -23.33 -33.82 28.12
N PHE A 9 -22.18 -34.02 28.77
CA PHE A 9 -21.17 -32.98 28.95
C PHE A 9 -20.43 -32.65 27.65
N ILE A 10 -20.14 -33.65 26.78
CA ILE A 10 -19.50 -33.42 25.49
C ILE A 10 -20.48 -32.78 24.47
N LEU A 11 -21.76 -33.14 24.53
CA LEU A 11 -22.77 -32.52 23.65
C LEU A 11 -23.05 -31.05 24.01
N SER A 12 -22.96 -30.68 25.29
CA SER A 12 -23.14 -29.27 25.72
C SER A 12 -21.96 -28.38 25.34
N ILE A 13 -20.74 -28.90 25.25
CA ILE A 13 -19.56 -28.12 24.79
C ILE A 13 -19.62 -27.92 23.27
N LEU A 14 -20.06 -28.90 22.50
CA LEU A 14 -20.22 -28.79 21.05
C LEU A 14 -21.37 -27.83 20.65
N LEU A 15 -22.47 -27.79 21.42
CA LEU A 15 -23.58 -26.85 21.16
C LEU A 15 -23.25 -25.40 21.53
N ALA A 16 -22.29 -25.13 22.43
CA ALA A 16 -21.87 -23.77 22.78
C ALA A 16 -20.87 -23.16 21.78
N ALA A 17 -20.13 -23.98 21.00
CA ALA A 17 -19.17 -23.51 20.00
C ALA A 17 -19.82 -23.18 18.62
N LEU A 18 -20.87 -23.88 18.26
CA LEU A 18 -21.57 -23.70 16.97
C LEU A 18 -22.22 -22.31 16.77
N PRO A 19 -22.86 -21.66 17.76
CA PRO A 19 -23.47 -20.36 17.56
C PRO A 19 -22.45 -19.22 17.39
N ALA A 20 -21.26 -19.31 18.00
CA ALA A 20 -20.23 -18.27 17.88
C ALA A 20 -19.58 -18.28 16.48
N ALA A 21 -19.29 -19.43 15.92
CA ALA A 21 -18.74 -19.53 14.56
C ALA A 21 -19.75 -19.11 13.49
N GLY A 22 -21.00 -19.51 13.62
CA GLY A 22 -22.09 -19.08 12.72
C GLY A 22 -22.40 -17.59 12.79
N GLN A 23 -22.28 -16.98 13.95
CA GLN A 23 -22.46 -15.53 14.13
C GLN A 23 -21.30 -14.76 13.49
N GLN A 24 -20.07 -15.18 13.68
CA GLN A 24 -18.89 -14.56 13.07
C GLN A 24 -18.93 -14.64 11.54
N GLN A 25 -19.29 -15.79 10.97
CA GLN A 25 -19.45 -15.93 9.52
C GLN A 25 -20.57 -15.04 8.97
N SER A 26 -21.72 -14.93 9.68
CA SER A 26 -22.81 -14.02 9.30
C SER A 26 -22.39 -12.55 9.32
N GLU A 27 -21.55 -12.15 10.29
CA GLU A 27 -21.04 -10.77 10.37
C GLU A 27 -20.08 -10.42 9.22
N TYR A 28 -19.19 -11.36 8.81
CA TYR A 28 -18.33 -11.16 7.66
C TYR A 28 -19.10 -11.11 6.34
N LEU A 29 -20.12 -11.96 6.18
CA LEU A 29 -20.98 -11.93 5.00
C LEU A 29 -21.72 -10.58 4.87
N SER A 30 -22.29 -10.06 5.98
CA SER A 30 -22.93 -8.74 5.99
C SER A 30 -21.95 -7.63 5.59
N LEU A 31 -20.77 -7.62 6.22
CA LEU A 31 -19.73 -6.63 5.92
C LEU A 31 -19.28 -6.71 4.46
N ARG A 32 -19.11 -7.91 3.91
CA ARG A 32 -18.72 -8.13 2.52
C ARG A 32 -19.75 -7.52 1.56
N LEU A 33 -21.04 -7.74 1.79
CA LEU A 33 -22.12 -7.15 1.00
C LEU A 33 -22.19 -5.61 1.13
N GLU A 34 -21.90 -5.09 2.32
CA GLU A 34 -21.84 -3.65 2.56
C GLU A 34 -20.64 -3.02 1.83
N MET A 35 -19.47 -3.64 1.88
CA MET A 35 -18.28 -3.20 1.13
C MET A 35 -18.51 -3.24 -0.38
N GLU A 36 -19.11 -4.31 -0.92
CA GLU A 36 -19.45 -4.40 -2.35
C GLU A 36 -20.36 -3.25 -2.81
N ARG A 37 -21.37 -2.90 -1.99
CA ARG A 37 -22.23 -1.75 -2.28
C ARG A 37 -21.47 -0.42 -2.23
N ALA A 38 -20.58 -0.28 -1.25
CA ALA A 38 -19.76 0.93 -1.10
C ALA A 38 -18.77 1.07 -2.28
N ILE A 39 -18.10 0.00 -2.70
CA ILE A 39 -17.25 -0.05 -3.88
C ILE A 39 -18.03 0.38 -5.13
N ARG A 40 -19.20 -0.21 -5.38
CA ARG A 40 -20.04 0.13 -6.53
C ARG A 40 -20.45 1.60 -6.56
N ARG A 41 -20.81 2.18 -5.40
CA ARG A 41 -21.14 3.61 -5.30
C ARG A 41 -19.92 4.49 -5.52
N GLY A 42 -18.76 4.10 -4.97
CA GLY A 42 -17.49 4.79 -5.19
C GLY A 42 -17.09 4.80 -6.66
N ASN A 43 -17.18 3.64 -7.33
CA ASN A 43 -16.90 3.53 -8.77
C ASN A 43 -17.89 4.35 -9.62
N ALA A 44 -19.18 4.40 -9.25
CA ALA A 44 -20.16 5.25 -9.94
C ALA A 44 -19.84 6.75 -9.76
N PHE A 45 -19.40 7.18 -8.57
CA PHE A 45 -18.90 8.53 -8.36
C PHE A 45 -17.69 8.80 -9.27
N LEU A 46 -16.66 7.94 -9.22
CA LEU A 46 -15.45 8.09 -10.05
C LEU A 46 -15.79 8.15 -11.55
N GLU A 47 -16.70 7.29 -12.06
CA GLU A 47 -17.16 7.35 -13.45
C GLU A 47 -17.73 8.72 -13.80
N SER A 48 -18.52 9.32 -12.89
CA SER A 48 -19.14 10.62 -13.11
C SER A 48 -18.12 11.79 -13.17
N GLN A 49 -16.90 11.59 -12.64
CA GLN A 49 -15.85 12.60 -12.59
C GLN A 49 -14.86 12.53 -13.79
N GLN A 50 -15.09 11.59 -14.74
CA GLN A 50 -14.18 11.48 -15.88
C GLN A 50 -14.24 12.70 -16.79
N GLU A 51 -13.07 13.25 -17.09
CA GLU A 51 -12.91 14.36 -18.05
C GLU A 51 -13.18 13.92 -19.50
N LYS A 52 -13.49 14.89 -20.37
CA LYS A 52 -13.78 14.64 -21.78
C LYS A 52 -12.64 13.92 -22.52
N ASP A 53 -11.41 14.12 -22.12
CA ASP A 53 -10.23 13.48 -22.70
C ASP A 53 -9.98 12.06 -22.18
N GLY A 54 -10.72 11.63 -21.15
CA GLY A 54 -10.64 10.29 -20.57
C GLY A 54 -9.82 10.18 -19.29
N LEU A 55 -9.19 11.25 -18.85
CA LEU A 55 -8.45 11.29 -17.57
C LEU A 55 -9.36 11.61 -16.38
N TRP A 56 -8.82 11.45 -15.19
CA TRP A 56 -9.34 11.97 -13.94
C TRP A 56 -8.33 12.93 -13.31
N GLY A 57 -8.83 14.06 -12.80
CA GLY A 57 -8.02 15.09 -12.17
C GLY A 57 -7.16 15.87 -13.18
N GLU A 58 -5.96 16.28 -12.76
CA GLU A 58 -5.09 17.12 -13.57
C GLU A 58 -4.21 16.30 -14.53
N LYS A 59 -3.99 16.83 -15.75
CA LYS A 59 -3.16 16.19 -16.80
C LYS A 59 -1.72 15.91 -16.33
N GLU A 60 -1.19 16.75 -15.43
CA GLU A 60 0.16 16.65 -14.92
C GLU A 60 0.38 15.45 -13.99
N THR A 61 -0.70 14.82 -13.49
CA THR A 61 -0.65 13.73 -12.51
C THR A 61 -1.35 12.46 -13.02
N PRO A 62 -0.76 11.72 -13.99
CA PRO A 62 -1.34 10.47 -14.51
C PRO A 62 -1.65 9.41 -13.44
N ALA A 63 -0.99 9.48 -12.29
CA ALA A 63 -1.23 8.54 -11.19
C ALA A 63 -2.68 8.56 -10.71
N LEU A 64 -3.35 9.72 -10.70
CA LEU A 64 -4.75 9.78 -10.29
C LEU A 64 -5.66 8.99 -11.24
N THR A 65 -5.48 9.18 -12.55
CA THR A 65 -6.15 8.35 -13.56
C THR A 65 -5.83 6.85 -13.38
N ALA A 66 -4.57 6.51 -13.09
CA ALA A 66 -4.15 5.13 -12.88
C ALA A 66 -4.81 4.50 -11.64
N LEU A 67 -4.91 5.24 -10.52
CA LEU A 67 -5.57 4.77 -9.29
C LEU A 67 -7.07 4.50 -9.54
N VAL A 68 -7.76 5.41 -10.23
CA VAL A 68 -9.17 5.22 -10.59
C VAL A 68 -9.34 3.99 -11.48
N LEU A 69 -8.51 3.83 -12.50
CA LEU A 69 -8.57 2.68 -13.40
C LEU A 69 -8.27 1.36 -12.66
N ALA A 70 -7.29 1.35 -11.77
CA ALA A 70 -7.00 0.17 -10.96
C ALA A 70 -8.20 -0.22 -10.06
N ALA A 71 -8.89 0.77 -9.47
CA ALA A 71 -10.09 0.55 -8.69
C ALA A 71 -11.22 -0.03 -9.57
N MET A 72 -11.51 0.56 -10.73
CA MET A 72 -12.55 0.06 -11.62
C MET A 72 -12.27 -1.36 -12.15
N MET A 73 -10.99 -1.72 -12.32
CA MET A 73 -10.59 -3.06 -12.79
C MET A 73 -10.63 -4.13 -11.70
N ARG A 74 -10.70 -3.74 -10.43
CA ARG A 74 -10.73 -4.69 -9.29
C ARG A 74 -12.12 -4.81 -8.67
N ASP A 75 -13.12 -4.10 -9.20
CA ASP A 75 -14.50 -4.14 -8.73
C ASP A 75 -15.02 -5.60 -8.69
N PRO A 76 -15.47 -6.11 -7.53
CA PRO A 76 -16.02 -7.47 -7.41
C PRO A 76 -17.23 -7.73 -8.33
N GLY A 77 -17.92 -6.68 -8.76
CA GLY A 77 -19.04 -6.77 -9.70
C GLY A 77 -18.65 -6.74 -11.19
N LEU A 78 -17.34 -6.60 -11.49
CA LEU A 78 -16.89 -6.56 -12.88
C LEU A 78 -16.99 -7.93 -13.55
N ASP A 79 -17.65 -7.99 -14.70
CA ASP A 79 -17.74 -9.19 -15.52
C ASP A 79 -16.59 -9.21 -16.55
N TYR A 80 -15.52 -9.92 -16.22
CA TYR A 80 -14.32 -10.04 -17.07
C TYR A 80 -14.54 -10.80 -18.38
N THR A 81 -15.71 -11.40 -18.58
CA THR A 81 -16.07 -12.04 -19.86
C THR A 81 -16.60 -11.05 -20.88
N LYS A 82 -16.90 -9.83 -20.47
CA LYS A 82 -17.41 -8.74 -21.31
C LYS A 82 -16.33 -7.72 -21.64
N PRO A 83 -16.44 -7.01 -22.75
CA PRO A 83 -15.60 -5.84 -23.01
C PRO A 83 -15.72 -4.83 -21.87
N HIS A 84 -14.61 -4.20 -21.52
CA HIS A 84 -14.61 -3.15 -20.51
C HIS A 84 -15.51 -1.98 -20.91
N PRO A 85 -16.07 -1.26 -19.93
CA PRO A 85 -16.87 -0.06 -20.20
C PRO A 85 -16.08 0.97 -21.03
N LYS A 86 -16.77 1.72 -21.88
CA LYS A 86 -16.12 2.69 -22.78
C LYS A 86 -15.31 3.76 -22.04
N HIS A 87 -15.75 4.18 -20.87
CA HIS A 87 -15.04 5.15 -20.05
C HIS A 87 -13.70 4.56 -19.52
N VAL A 88 -13.67 3.30 -19.13
CA VAL A 88 -12.45 2.60 -18.71
C VAL A 88 -11.45 2.50 -19.87
N GLU A 89 -11.91 2.06 -21.06
CA GLU A 89 -11.04 1.99 -22.24
C GLU A 89 -10.47 3.37 -22.61
N LYS A 90 -11.28 4.41 -22.52
CA LYS A 90 -10.85 5.78 -22.80
C LYS A 90 -9.78 6.25 -21.82
N GLY A 91 -9.94 5.93 -20.52
CA GLY A 91 -8.96 6.23 -19.49
C GLY A 91 -7.63 5.52 -19.73
N PHE A 92 -7.65 4.22 -20.05
CA PHE A 92 -6.43 3.49 -20.37
C PHE A 92 -5.74 4.02 -21.64
N ASN A 93 -6.49 4.35 -22.68
CA ASN A 93 -5.92 4.95 -23.89
C ASN A 93 -5.22 6.27 -23.59
N TRP A 94 -5.81 7.10 -22.74
CA TRP A 94 -5.17 8.33 -22.29
C TRP A 94 -3.91 8.03 -21.47
N LEU A 95 -3.97 7.09 -20.52
CA LEU A 95 -2.86 6.74 -19.62
C LEU A 95 -1.64 6.23 -20.39
N VAL A 96 -1.82 5.28 -21.30
CA VAL A 96 -0.72 4.70 -22.09
C VAL A 96 -0.09 5.70 -23.04
N ALA A 97 -0.87 6.68 -23.53
CA ALA A 97 -0.38 7.78 -24.36
C ALA A 97 0.61 8.72 -23.61
N GLN A 98 0.71 8.62 -22.27
CA GLN A 98 1.67 9.38 -21.48
C GLN A 98 3.05 8.72 -21.39
N GLN A 99 3.25 7.50 -21.95
CA GLN A 99 4.55 6.85 -21.95
C GLN A 99 5.56 7.66 -22.77
N LYS A 100 6.70 7.95 -22.14
CA LYS A 100 7.82 8.69 -22.75
C LYS A 100 8.82 7.76 -23.42
N ASP A 101 9.77 8.32 -24.16
CA ASP A 101 10.87 7.58 -24.82
C ASP A 101 11.76 6.85 -23.81
N ASP A 102 11.90 7.39 -22.58
CA ASP A 102 12.62 6.75 -21.48
C ASP A 102 11.87 5.57 -20.83
N GLY A 103 10.65 5.31 -21.29
CA GLY A 103 9.77 4.25 -20.78
C GLY A 103 8.86 4.67 -19.63
N GLY A 104 9.10 5.79 -18.96
CA GLY A 104 8.27 6.29 -17.88
C GLY A 104 6.89 6.76 -18.35
N ILE A 105 5.90 6.64 -17.48
CA ILE A 105 4.52 7.10 -17.74
C ILE A 105 4.27 8.31 -16.84
N TYR A 106 4.53 9.50 -17.34
CA TYR A 106 4.40 10.77 -16.62
C TYR A 106 4.26 11.93 -17.58
N VAL A 107 3.80 13.09 -17.09
CA VAL A 107 3.72 14.32 -17.91
C VAL A 107 4.82 15.29 -17.53
N LYS A 108 4.89 15.74 -16.27
CA LYS A 108 5.82 16.78 -15.84
C LYS A 108 6.70 16.37 -14.66
N GLY A 109 6.13 16.01 -13.53
CA GLY A 109 6.84 15.63 -12.31
C GLY A 109 6.33 14.32 -11.77
N LEU A 110 6.78 13.95 -10.56
CA LEU A 110 6.35 12.74 -9.86
C LEU A 110 6.52 11.47 -10.72
N ALA A 111 7.59 11.40 -11.52
CA ALA A 111 7.75 10.40 -12.57
C ALA A 111 7.68 8.97 -12.02
N THR A 112 8.34 8.70 -10.89
CA THR A 112 8.29 7.40 -10.20
C THR A 112 6.89 7.07 -9.72
N TYR A 113 6.21 8.00 -9.03
CA TYR A 113 4.86 7.82 -8.52
C TYR A 113 3.86 7.52 -9.64
N ASN A 114 3.90 8.33 -10.70
CA ASN A 114 3.02 8.18 -11.86
C ASN A 114 3.25 6.85 -12.58
N THR A 115 4.52 6.48 -12.82
CA THR A 115 4.88 5.25 -13.52
C THR A 115 4.53 4.00 -12.70
N SER A 116 4.80 4.01 -11.40
CA SER A 116 4.44 2.89 -10.52
C SER A 116 2.94 2.66 -10.47
N SER A 117 2.15 3.73 -10.30
CA SER A 117 0.68 3.65 -10.32
C SER A 117 0.15 3.16 -11.67
N ALA A 118 0.74 3.61 -12.80
CA ALA A 118 0.36 3.18 -14.13
C ALA A 118 0.64 1.69 -14.36
N ILE A 119 1.78 1.17 -13.91
CA ILE A 119 2.08 -0.27 -13.95
C ILE A 119 1.00 -1.06 -13.20
N MET A 120 0.63 -0.63 -11.98
CA MET A 120 -0.39 -1.32 -11.19
C MET A 120 -1.76 -1.32 -11.86
N ALA A 121 -2.15 -0.24 -12.53
CA ALA A 121 -3.39 -0.17 -13.31
C ALA A 121 -3.36 -1.10 -14.53
N LEU A 122 -2.24 -1.13 -15.27
CA LEU A 122 -2.07 -2.01 -16.43
C LEU A 122 -2.07 -3.49 -16.04
N LEU A 123 -1.46 -3.83 -14.90
CA LEU A 123 -1.52 -5.18 -14.33
C LEU A 123 -2.96 -5.57 -13.94
N ALA A 124 -3.75 -4.63 -13.40
CA ALA A 124 -5.14 -4.89 -13.06
C ALA A 124 -6.02 -5.09 -14.32
N ARG A 125 -5.66 -4.44 -15.45
CA ARG A 125 -6.33 -4.66 -16.75
C ARG A 125 -6.02 -6.03 -17.38
N ASP A 126 -4.86 -6.60 -17.07
CA ASP A 126 -4.39 -7.94 -17.46
C ASP A 126 -4.50 -8.24 -18.97
N ARG A 127 -3.90 -7.37 -19.81
CA ARG A 127 -3.86 -7.55 -21.27
C ARG A 127 -2.45 -7.82 -21.79
N GLU A 128 -2.32 -8.75 -22.73
CA GLU A 128 -1.03 -9.07 -23.36
C GLU A 128 -0.44 -7.87 -24.11
N GLU A 129 -1.26 -7.06 -24.76
CA GLU A 129 -0.83 -5.84 -25.45
C GLU A 129 -0.21 -4.78 -24.55
N ASP A 130 -0.44 -4.83 -23.22
CA ASP A 130 0.16 -3.94 -22.26
C ASP A 130 1.57 -4.36 -21.84
N GLN A 131 1.96 -5.60 -22.06
CA GLN A 131 3.25 -6.13 -21.61
C GLN A 131 4.45 -5.31 -22.11
N PRO A 132 4.53 -4.88 -23.37
CA PRO A 132 5.64 -4.04 -23.85
C PRO A 132 5.70 -2.68 -23.15
N ILE A 133 4.54 -2.10 -22.80
CA ILE A 133 4.43 -0.83 -22.06
C ILE A 133 4.95 -1.02 -20.64
N ILE A 134 4.49 -2.08 -19.96
CA ILE A 134 4.91 -2.44 -18.61
C ILE A 134 6.43 -2.70 -18.57
N LEU A 135 6.99 -3.43 -19.54
CA LEU A 135 8.43 -3.72 -19.58
C LEU A 135 9.28 -2.46 -19.68
N LYS A 136 8.91 -1.50 -20.53
CA LYS A 136 9.58 -0.20 -20.62
C LYS A 136 9.45 0.62 -19.33
N ALA A 137 8.26 0.62 -18.73
CA ALA A 137 7.99 1.32 -17.49
C ALA A 137 8.79 0.72 -16.31
N ARG A 138 8.96 -0.61 -16.28
CA ARG A 138 9.85 -1.30 -15.33
C ARG A 138 11.30 -0.85 -15.48
N GLU A 139 11.82 -0.84 -16.72
CA GLU A 139 13.18 -0.39 -17.01
C GLU A 139 13.40 1.05 -16.53
N PHE A 140 12.44 1.94 -16.79
CA PHE A 140 12.46 3.29 -16.27
C PHE A 140 12.60 3.32 -14.74
N LEU A 141 11.75 2.57 -13.99
CA LEU A 141 11.82 2.54 -12.52
C LEU A 141 13.15 2.01 -12.01
N ILE A 142 13.70 0.97 -12.63
CA ILE A 142 14.99 0.39 -12.26
C ILE A 142 16.11 1.41 -12.44
N ASN A 143 16.07 2.18 -13.53
CA ASN A 143 17.04 3.24 -13.81
C ASN A 143 16.93 4.45 -12.87
N GLN A 144 15.85 4.58 -12.08
CA GLN A 144 15.72 5.59 -11.02
C GLN A 144 16.41 5.17 -9.72
N GLN A 145 16.89 3.92 -9.59
CA GLN A 145 17.56 3.48 -8.36
C GLN A 145 18.84 4.29 -8.14
N THR A 146 18.92 4.92 -6.98
CA THR A 146 20.05 5.79 -6.61
C THR A 146 21.30 4.96 -6.32
N ASP A 147 22.43 5.40 -6.89
CA ASP A 147 23.77 4.82 -6.68
C ASP A 147 24.78 5.98 -6.82
N TRP A 148 24.93 6.77 -5.77
CA TRP A 148 25.80 7.92 -5.72
C TRP A 148 27.17 7.55 -5.14
N GLY A 149 28.20 8.32 -5.51
CA GLY A 149 29.58 8.01 -5.10
C GLY A 149 30.19 6.90 -5.95
N SER A 150 30.72 5.87 -5.30
CA SER A 150 31.39 4.75 -5.99
C SER A 150 30.35 3.74 -6.46
N LYS A 151 30.21 3.57 -7.77
CA LYS A 151 29.20 2.73 -8.38
C LYS A 151 29.21 1.30 -7.81
N GLY A 152 28.03 0.84 -7.40
CA GLY A 152 27.82 -0.50 -6.82
C GLY A 152 28.20 -0.61 -5.33
N THR A 153 28.57 0.49 -4.69
CA THR A 153 28.82 0.55 -3.24
C THR A 153 27.75 1.36 -2.53
N ALA A 154 27.40 0.98 -1.30
CA ALA A 154 26.40 1.71 -0.52
C ALA A 154 27.09 2.78 0.35
N ASP A 155 27.84 3.70 -0.30
CA ASP A 155 28.63 4.74 0.35
C ASP A 155 27.89 6.07 0.58
N ASN A 156 26.66 6.18 0.07
CA ASN A 156 25.76 7.30 0.34
C ASN A 156 24.48 6.81 1.02
N LYS A 157 23.94 7.60 1.96
CA LYS A 157 22.73 7.25 2.72
C LYS A 157 21.48 7.01 1.86
N TYR A 158 21.45 7.54 0.64
CA TYR A 158 20.33 7.41 -0.30
C TYR A 158 20.46 6.22 -1.27
N ASP A 159 21.63 5.55 -1.29
CA ASP A 159 21.89 4.47 -2.24
C ASP A 159 20.93 3.30 -2.05
N GLY A 160 20.47 2.77 -3.18
CA GLY A 160 19.52 1.68 -3.27
C GLY A 160 18.07 2.10 -3.27
N GLY A 161 17.75 3.29 -2.78
CA GLY A 161 16.39 3.82 -2.83
C GLY A 161 16.03 4.44 -4.17
N ILE A 162 14.78 4.85 -4.29
CA ILE A 162 14.21 5.51 -5.47
C ILE A 162 13.48 6.78 -5.00
N GLY A 163 13.71 7.90 -5.70
CA GLY A 163 13.05 9.16 -5.41
C GLY A 163 11.96 9.50 -6.42
N TYR A 164 11.47 10.73 -6.39
CA TYR A 164 10.43 11.22 -7.31
C TYR A 164 10.83 11.24 -8.79
N GLY A 165 12.13 11.20 -9.07
CA GLY A 165 12.68 11.46 -10.40
C GLY A 165 12.77 12.96 -10.73
N GLY A 166 13.45 13.31 -11.82
CA GLY A 166 13.59 14.71 -12.25
C GLY A 166 14.47 15.56 -11.30
N THR A 167 13.94 16.67 -10.80
CA THR A 167 14.68 17.63 -9.97
C THR A 167 14.87 17.21 -8.51
N TYR A 168 14.11 16.22 -8.03
CA TYR A 168 14.28 15.68 -6.67
C TYR A 168 15.31 14.55 -6.71
N ALA A 169 16.51 14.87 -6.27
CA ALA A 169 17.67 14.03 -6.48
C ALA A 169 17.85 12.93 -5.41
N HIS A 170 17.09 12.93 -4.31
CA HIS A 170 17.27 11.97 -3.24
C HIS A 170 16.16 10.92 -3.21
N SER A 171 16.52 9.73 -2.77
CA SER A 171 15.58 8.65 -2.51
C SER A 171 14.71 8.93 -1.30
N ASP A 172 13.48 8.44 -1.33
CA ASP A 172 12.56 8.47 -0.20
C ASP A 172 11.78 7.15 -0.10
N MET A 173 11.23 6.89 1.09
CA MET A 173 10.55 5.64 1.38
C MET A 173 9.25 5.48 0.59
N SER A 174 8.53 6.59 0.32
CA SER A 174 7.25 6.55 -0.39
C SER A 174 7.43 6.12 -1.86
N ASN A 175 8.36 6.75 -2.58
CA ASN A 175 8.65 6.39 -3.97
C ASN A 175 9.34 5.02 -4.08
N THR A 176 10.23 4.69 -3.14
CA THR A 176 10.90 3.39 -3.11
C THR A 176 9.89 2.26 -2.95
N TYR A 177 8.96 2.37 -2.01
CA TYR A 177 7.95 1.35 -1.76
C TYR A 177 7.02 1.14 -2.98
N LEU A 178 6.57 2.23 -3.63
CA LEU A 178 5.71 2.16 -4.81
C LEU A 178 6.43 1.50 -6.00
N ALA A 179 7.70 1.85 -6.21
CA ALA A 179 8.51 1.23 -7.25
C ALA A 179 8.76 -0.25 -6.98
N ILE A 180 9.13 -0.62 -5.75
CA ILE A 180 9.30 -2.02 -5.33
C ILE A 180 8.02 -2.82 -5.57
N GLU A 181 6.85 -2.29 -5.21
CA GLU A 181 5.56 -2.93 -5.43
C GLU A 181 5.29 -3.19 -6.92
N ALA A 182 5.43 -2.16 -7.75
CA ALA A 182 5.20 -2.27 -9.19
C ALA A 182 6.18 -3.26 -9.85
N LEU A 183 7.45 -3.25 -9.44
CA LEU A 183 8.47 -4.17 -9.92
C LEU A 183 8.23 -5.61 -9.46
N TYR A 184 7.80 -5.81 -8.22
CA TYR A 184 7.47 -7.12 -7.69
C TYR A 184 6.29 -7.76 -8.43
N HIS A 185 5.17 -7.06 -8.56
CA HIS A 185 3.98 -7.60 -9.22
C HIS A 185 4.14 -7.82 -10.71
N SER A 186 4.97 -7.02 -11.39
CA SER A 186 5.25 -7.19 -12.83
C SER A 186 6.43 -8.13 -13.13
N ARG A 187 7.07 -8.73 -12.11
CA ARG A 187 8.28 -9.58 -12.28
C ARG A 187 8.05 -10.80 -13.18
N GLN A 188 6.85 -11.37 -13.18
CA GLN A 188 6.55 -12.53 -14.02
C GLN A 188 6.55 -12.15 -15.50
N ILE A 189 5.98 -11.01 -15.88
CA ILE A 189 6.01 -10.49 -17.26
C ILE A 189 7.47 -10.33 -17.73
N ALA A 190 8.35 -9.83 -16.85
CA ALA A 190 9.77 -9.68 -17.18
C ALA A 190 10.49 -11.02 -17.36
N LYS A 191 10.15 -12.03 -16.55
CA LYS A 191 10.71 -13.40 -16.68
C LYS A 191 10.24 -14.13 -17.93
N ASP A 192 8.98 -13.95 -18.29
CA ASP A 192 8.36 -14.62 -19.44
C ASP A 192 8.68 -13.93 -20.78
N ASN A 193 9.30 -12.74 -20.74
CA ASN A 193 9.66 -11.99 -21.92
C ASN A 193 10.71 -12.70 -22.78
N LYS A 194 10.34 -13.02 -24.02
CA LYS A 194 11.20 -13.72 -24.99
C LYS A 194 12.10 -12.79 -25.82
N VAL A 195 11.93 -11.48 -25.70
CA VAL A 195 12.57 -10.48 -26.61
C VAL A 195 13.97 -10.05 -26.11
N GLY A 196 14.38 -10.49 -24.95
CA GLY A 196 15.70 -10.18 -24.39
C GLY A 196 15.70 -10.17 -22.86
N LYS A 197 16.91 -10.15 -22.28
CA LYS A 197 17.03 -10.08 -20.81
C LYS A 197 16.60 -8.70 -20.34
N GLN A 198 15.59 -8.67 -19.50
CA GLN A 198 15.15 -7.44 -18.83
C GLN A 198 16.14 -7.07 -17.71
N PRO A 199 16.38 -5.77 -17.46
CA PRO A 199 17.10 -5.34 -16.27
C PRO A 199 16.32 -5.73 -15.01
N GLU A 200 17.05 -5.88 -13.91
CA GLU A 200 16.47 -6.21 -12.61
C GLU A 200 16.91 -5.19 -11.57
N LEU A 201 16.03 -4.88 -10.61
CA LEU A 201 16.37 -4.01 -9.48
C LEU A 201 17.51 -4.62 -8.67
N ASN A 202 18.43 -3.81 -8.18
CA ASN A 202 19.37 -4.27 -7.15
C ASN A 202 18.62 -4.37 -5.81
N TRP A 203 17.95 -5.53 -5.59
CA TRP A 203 17.13 -5.79 -4.40
C TRP A 203 17.93 -5.68 -3.10
N LYS A 204 19.22 -6.06 -3.12
CA LYS A 204 20.08 -5.92 -1.94
C LYS A 204 20.30 -4.45 -1.59
N ALA A 205 20.54 -3.61 -2.57
CA ALA A 205 20.69 -2.17 -2.36
C ALA A 205 19.36 -1.54 -1.90
N ALA A 206 18.24 -1.93 -2.52
CA ALA A 206 16.91 -1.47 -2.11
C ALA A 206 16.62 -1.83 -0.64
N LEU A 207 16.91 -3.06 -0.23
CA LEU A 207 16.76 -3.51 1.14
C LEU A 207 17.65 -2.73 2.12
N ASN A 208 18.89 -2.39 1.73
CA ASN A 208 19.76 -1.55 2.54
C ASN A 208 19.15 -0.17 2.77
N PHE A 209 18.62 0.48 1.72
CA PHE A 209 17.93 1.76 1.84
C PHE A 209 16.70 1.67 2.75
N VAL A 210 15.85 0.65 2.56
CA VAL A 210 14.68 0.39 3.40
C VAL A 210 15.09 0.21 4.87
N SER A 211 16.17 -0.55 5.14
CA SER A 211 16.69 -0.73 6.50
C SER A 211 17.20 0.58 7.11
N ARG A 212 17.78 1.48 6.31
CA ARG A 212 18.22 2.81 6.73
C ARG A 212 17.07 3.77 7.06
N CYS A 213 15.86 3.49 6.58
CA CYS A 213 14.65 4.22 6.94
C CYS A 213 13.95 3.65 8.20
N GLN A 214 14.40 2.51 8.73
CA GLN A 214 13.83 1.92 9.95
C GLN A 214 14.55 2.45 11.19
N ASN A 215 13.79 2.84 12.22
CA ASN A 215 14.30 3.18 13.53
C ASN A 215 14.70 1.91 14.29
N LYS A 216 15.85 1.32 13.91
CA LYS A 216 16.38 0.09 14.50
C LYS A 216 17.91 0.08 14.45
N GLU A 217 18.55 0.31 15.59
CA GLU A 217 20.01 0.46 15.69
C GLU A 217 20.79 -0.77 15.18
N SER A 218 20.27 -2.00 15.38
CA SER A 218 20.97 -3.22 14.99
C SER A 218 21.08 -3.42 13.46
N THR A 219 20.25 -2.76 12.66
CA THR A 219 20.17 -2.96 11.19
C THR A 219 20.29 -1.68 10.37
N ASN A 220 20.29 -0.51 11.01
CA ASN A 220 20.39 0.79 10.37
C ASN A 220 21.77 1.40 10.62
N ASP A 221 22.63 1.40 9.60
CA ASP A 221 24.00 1.92 9.65
C ASP A 221 24.10 3.47 9.63
N GLN A 222 22.98 4.18 9.52
CA GLN A 222 22.91 5.64 9.45
C GLN A 222 22.30 6.28 10.73
N ILE A 223 21.74 5.47 11.62
CA ILE A 223 21.04 5.98 12.79
C ILE A 223 22.00 6.18 13.96
N THR A 224 21.82 7.27 14.68
CA THR A 224 22.65 7.61 15.84
C THR A 224 21.88 7.55 17.16
N ALA A 225 20.55 7.53 17.12
CA ALA A 225 19.68 7.46 18.26
C ALA A 225 18.27 7.01 17.84
N VAL A 226 17.63 6.20 18.70
CA VAL A 226 16.24 5.77 18.58
C VAL A 226 15.54 6.05 19.90
N ALA A 227 14.35 6.66 19.85
CA ALA A 227 13.48 6.72 21.02
C ALA A 227 12.76 5.37 21.18
N GLU A 228 12.56 4.92 22.41
CA GLU A 228 11.97 3.61 22.71
C GLU A 228 10.60 3.42 22.03
N GLU A 229 9.75 4.45 22.05
CA GLU A 229 8.43 4.44 21.42
C GLU A 229 8.47 4.44 19.89
N ASP A 230 9.60 4.77 19.29
CA ASP A 230 9.78 4.84 17.83
C ASP A 230 10.52 3.62 17.27
N GLU A 231 11.03 2.71 18.15
CA GLU A 231 11.80 1.56 17.71
C GLU A 231 10.99 0.60 16.83
N GLY A 232 11.53 0.30 15.66
CA GLY A 232 10.94 -0.61 14.67
C GLY A 232 10.08 0.08 13.63
N GLY A 233 9.58 1.28 13.90
CA GLY A 233 8.84 2.07 12.92
C GLY A 233 9.76 2.70 11.85
N PHE A 234 9.16 3.38 10.88
CA PHE A 234 9.87 3.92 9.72
C PHE A 234 9.73 5.44 9.60
N VAL A 235 10.76 6.05 9.03
CA VAL A 235 10.86 7.46 8.69
C VAL A 235 10.82 7.67 7.16
N TYR A 236 10.79 8.93 6.70
CA TYR A 236 10.65 9.25 5.28
C TYR A 236 11.90 8.95 4.45
N PHE A 237 13.07 9.35 4.96
CA PHE A 237 14.39 8.95 4.44
C PHE A 237 15.45 9.13 5.53
N PRO A 238 16.66 8.57 5.38
CA PRO A 238 17.69 8.69 6.39
C PRO A 238 18.06 10.14 6.69
N GLY A 239 17.67 10.64 7.87
CA GLY A 239 17.87 12.02 8.34
C GLY A 239 16.66 12.93 8.24
N ASP A 240 15.46 12.42 7.83
CA ASP A 240 14.22 13.20 7.85
C ASP A 240 13.00 12.35 8.16
N SER A 241 12.13 12.86 9.02
CA SER A 241 10.82 12.30 9.29
C SER A 241 9.73 13.37 9.20
N LYS A 242 8.63 13.04 8.55
CA LYS A 242 7.46 13.95 8.51
C LYS A 242 6.75 14.06 9.87
N ALA A 243 7.02 13.11 10.78
CA ALA A 243 6.57 13.18 12.18
C ALA A 243 7.50 14.00 13.08
N GLY A 244 8.60 14.55 12.54
CA GLY A 244 9.55 15.37 13.25
C GLY A 244 10.57 14.58 14.07
N GLU A 245 11.09 15.21 15.11
CA GLU A 245 12.20 14.75 15.91
C GLU A 245 11.88 14.79 17.40
N LYS A 246 12.67 14.05 18.20
CA LYS A 246 12.63 14.05 19.67
C LYS A 246 14.05 14.17 20.22
N THR A 247 14.28 15.10 21.13
CA THR A 247 15.53 15.16 21.91
C THR A 247 15.45 14.14 23.05
N LEU A 248 16.41 13.24 23.11
CA LEU A 248 16.55 12.23 24.15
C LEU A 248 17.18 12.81 25.42
N PRO A 249 17.06 12.14 26.59
CA PRO A 249 17.64 12.60 27.84
C PRO A 249 19.16 12.80 27.80
N ASP A 250 19.88 12.08 26.94
CA ASP A 250 21.32 12.20 26.73
C ASP A 250 21.73 13.32 25.74
N GLY A 251 20.74 14.09 25.25
CA GLY A 251 20.93 15.20 24.31
C GLY A 251 20.99 14.82 22.84
N ARG A 252 20.96 13.53 22.48
CA ARG A 252 20.88 13.09 21.07
C ARG A 252 19.49 13.37 20.51
N THR A 253 19.42 13.54 19.19
CA THR A 253 18.17 13.71 18.45
C THR A 253 17.79 12.41 17.75
N ALA A 254 16.57 11.93 18.01
CA ALA A 254 15.96 10.77 17.35
C ALA A 254 14.85 11.22 16.41
N LEU A 255 14.72 10.56 15.25
CA LEU A 255 13.63 10.79 14.30
C LEU A 255 12.38 10.01 14.73
N ARG A 256 11.20 10.64 14.62
CA ARG A 256 9.94 10.02 14.98
C ARG A 256 9.42 9.11 13.86
N SER A 257 9.02 7.90 14.23
CA SER A 257 8.33 6.96 13.35
C SER A 257 6.89 7.41 13.08
N TYR A 258 6.31 7.01 11.92
CA TYR A 258 4.90 7.29 11.64
C TYR A 258 4.21 6.19 10.82
N GLY A 259 2.88 6.12 10.96
CA GLY A 259 2.06 4.99 10.53
C GLY A 259 2.20 4.63 9.06
N SER A 260 1.95 5.57 8.14
CA SER A 260 1.96 5.27 6.70
C SER A 260 3.32 4.79 6.20
N MET A 261 4.44 5.33 6.71
CA MET A 261 5.76 4.83 6.31
C MET A 261 6.13 3.52 6.98
N SER A 262 5.64 3.25 8.19
CA SER A 262 5.87 1.96 8.85
C SER A 262 5.15 0.82 8.12
N TYR A 263 3.93 1.05 7.59
CA TYR A 263 3.28 0.08 6.71
C TYR A 263 3.99 -0.04 5.35
N ALA A 264 4.43 1.07 4.74
CA ALA A 264 5.21 1.04 3.51
C ALA A 264 6.54 0.27 3.69
N GLY A 265 7.18 0.43 4.85
CA GLY A 265 8.39 -0.30 5.24
C GLY A 265 8.14 -1.80 5.36
N LEU A 266 7.10 -2.21 6.09
CA LEU A 266 6.70 -3.62 6.19
C LEU A 266 6.48 -4.23 4.79
N LEU A 267 5.71 -3.55 3.93
CA LEU A 267 5.44 -4.02 2.58
C LEU A 267 6.72 -4.17 1.74
N SER A 268 7.65 -3.21 1.86
CA SER A 268 8.94 -3.25 1.17
C SER A 268 9.81 -4.43 1.64
N LEU A 269 9.82 -4.74 2.94
CA LEU A 269 10.52 -5.90 3.49
C LEU A 269 9.94 -7.22 2.95
N ILE A 270 8.59 -7.33 2.88
CA ILE A 270 7.89 -8.50 2.34
C ILE A 270 8.23 -8.69 0.85
N TYR A 271 8.16 -7.63 0.03
CA TYR A 271 8.47 -7.71 -1.40
C TYR A 271 9.97 -7.93 -1.70
N ALA A 272 10.85 -7.63 -0.74
CA ALA A 272 12.25 -8.02 -0.79
C ALA A 272 12.50 -9.47 -0.30
N ASP A 273 11.44 -10.28 -0.19
CA ASP A 273 11.44 -11.69 0.21
C ASP A 273 12.09 -11.93 1.60
N LEU A 274 11.95 -10.99 2.56
CA LEU A 274 12.41 -11.21 3.93
C LEU A 274 11.52 -12.23 4.65
N ASP A 275 12.18 -13.12 5.39
CA ASP A 275 11.49 -14.09 6.25
C ASP A 275 10.71 -13.38 7.37
N PRO A 276 9.49 -13.80 7.72
CA PRO A 276 8.72 -13.24 8.84
C PRO A 276 9.47 -13.28 10.19
N SER A 277 10.47 -14.16 10.34
CA SER A 277 11.31 -14.23 11.54
C SER A 277 12.43 -13.18 11.58
N ASP A 278 12.68 -12.46 10.47
CA ASP A 278 13.69 -11.37 10.43
C ASP A 278 13.38 -10.31 11.49
N GLU A 279 14.41 -9.82 12.17
CA GLU A 279 14.26 -8.86 13.26
C GLU A 279 13.65 -7.52 12.82
N ARG A 280 13.85 -7.12 11.56
CA ARG A 280 13.24 -5.90 10.98
C ARG A 280 11.73 -6.07 10.83
N VAL A 281 11.29 -7.24 10.34
CA VAL A 281 9.86 -7.57 10.18
C VAL A 281 9.18 -7.66 11.55
N LYS A 282 9.78 -8.39 12.50
CA LYS A 282 9.25 -8.47 13.87
C LYS A 282 9.15 -7.12 14.57
N SER A 283 10.17 -6.29 14.38
CA SER A 283 10.24 -4.97 15.04
C SER A 283 9.17 -4.03 14.50
N VAL A 284 8.96 -3.98 13.16
CA VAL A 284 7.91 -3.14 12.60
C VAL A 284 6.51 -3.66 12.93
N LEU A 285 6.28 -4.97 12.94
CA LEU A 285 4.98 -5.54 13.35
C LEU A 285 4.64 -5.20 14.81
N ARG A 286 5.64 -5.24 15.71
CA ARG A 286 5.45 -4.78 17.11
C ARG A 286 5.08 -3.31 17.13
N TRP A 287 5.85 -2.43 16.47
CA TRP A 287 5.55 -1.00 16.44
C TRP A 287 4.15 -0.71 15.89
N LEU A 288 3.74 -1.42 14.83
CA LEU A 288 2.40 -1.27 14.23
C LEU A 288 1.28 -1.73 15.17
N GLY A 289 1.51 -2.78 15.97
CA GLY A 289 0.58 -3.22 17.00
C GLY A 289 0.46 -2.21 18.15
N ASP A 290 1.59 -1.68 18.61
CA ASP A 290 1.66 -0.69 19.69
C ASP A 290 0.99 0.63 19.30
N ASN A 291 1.04 1.01 18.02
CA ASN A 291 0.52 2.26 17.49
C ASN A 291 -0.76 2.10 16.66
N TYR A 292 -1.42 0.94 16.69
CA TYR A 292 -2.61 0.72 15.91
C TYR A 292 -3.75 1.65 16.30
N THR A 293 -4.23 2.42 15.34
CA THR A 293 -5.42 3.27 15.44
C THR A 293 -6.04 3.50 14.08
N LEU A 294 -7.38 3.67 14.04
CA LEU A 294 -8.11 4.12 12.84
C LEU A 294 -8.58 5.57 12.96
N LYS A 295 -8.14 6.29 14.01
CA LYS A 295 -8.54 7.68 14.24
C LYS A 295 -7.61 8.68 13.57
N GLU A 296 -6.38 8.26 13.31
CA GLU A 296 -5.32 9.11 12.75
C GLU A 296 -4.23 8.25 12.11
N ASN A 297 -3.38 8.87 11.28
CA ASN A 297 -2.10 8.34 10.86
C ASN A 297 -1.10 8.54 12.01
N PRO A 298 -0.69 7.49 12.75
CA PRO A 298 0.16 7.63 13.93
C PRO A 298 1.39 8.52 13.65
N GLY A 299 1.61 9.51 14.49
CA GLY A 299 2.67 10.51 14.33
C GLY A 299 2.33 11.70 13.43
N LEU A 300 1.25 11.66 12.66
CA LEU A 300 0.86 12.70 11.69
C LEU A 300 -0.58 13.22 11.85
N GLY A 301 -1.36 12.67 12.79
CA GLY A 301 -2.76 13.06 12.95
C GLY A 301 -3.58 12.76 11.69
N GLN A 302 -4.33 13.75 11.22
CA GLN A 302 -5.19 13.60 10.03
C GLN A 302 -4.44 13.70 8.69
N GLN A 303 -3.14 13.97 8.68
CA GLN A 303 -2.36 14.10 7.45
C GLN A 303 -2.15 12.74 6.80
N GLY A 304 -2.62 12.57 5.57
CA GLY A 304 -2.47 11.34 4.81
C GLY A 304 -3.20 10.15 5.44
N LEU A 305 -4.38 10.36 6.03
CA LEU A 305 -5.13 9.32 6.74
C LEU A 305 -5.63 8.22 5.80
N TYR A 306 -6.14 8.57 4.63
CA TYR A 306 -6.64 7.58 3.67
C TYR A 306 -5.50 6.85 2.94
N TYR A 307 -4.41 7.53 2.68
CA TYR A 307 -3.16 6.89 2.24
C TYR A 307 -2.64 5.89 3.29
N TYR A 308 -2.71 6.24 4.58
CA TYR A 308 -2.37 5.34 5.68
C TYR A 308 -3.24 4.08 5.68
N TYR A 309 -4.57 4.20 5.53
CA TYR A 309 -5.46 3.04 5.45
C TYR A 309 -5.14 2.14 4.25
N HIS A 310 -4.84 2.75 3.09
CA HIS A 310 -4.45 2.04 1.89
C HIS A 310 -3.13 1.27 2.08
N ALA A 311 -2.09 1.93 2.62
CA ALA A 311 -0.80 1.30 2.92
C ALA A 311 -0.93 0.19 3.98
N MET A 312 -1.72 0.42 5.04
CA MET A 312 -2.02 -0.55 6.09
C MET A 312 -2.63 -1.84 5.50
N THR A 313 -3.68 -1.69 4.70
CA THR A 313 -4.39 -2.84 4.13
C THR A 313 -3.50 -3.66 3.22
N LYS A 314 -2.77 -3.00 2.31
CA LYS A 314 -1.82 -3.67 1.42
C LYS A 314 -0.76 -4.46 2.18
N SER A 315 -0.17 -3.83 3.20
CA SER A 315 0.92 -4.41 3.97
C SER A 315 0.48 -5.60 4.81
N LEU A 316 -0.64 -5.48 5.52
CA LEU A 316 -1.14 -6.54 6.39
C LEU A 316 -1.66 -7.74 5.59
N VAL A 317 -2.30 -7.50 4.42
CA VAL A 317 -2.71 -8.59 3.51
C VAL A 317 -1.48 -9.29 2.93
N ALA A 318 -0.49 -8.55 2.42
CA ALA A 318 0.73 -9.13 1.86
C ALA A 318 1.54 -9.91 2.90
N ALA A 319 1.55 -9.46 4.16
CA ALA A 319 2.20 -10.13 5.28
C ALA A 319 1.41 -11.34 5.83
N GLY A 320 0.18 -11.58 5.36
CA GLY A 320 -0.69 -12.65 5.88
C GLY A 320 -1.12 -12.43 7.33
N ILE A 321 -1.20 -11.18 7.80
CA ILE A 321 -1.55 -10.85 9.18
C ILE A 321 -3.07 -10.75 9.31
N ASP A 322 -3.68 -11.73 9.95
CA ASP A 322 -5.13 -11.74 10.19
C ASP A 322 -5.55 -10.84 11.34
N GLN A 323 -4.74 -10.77 12.38
CA GLN A 323 -5.00 -9.96 13.56
C GLN A 323 -3.72 -9.24 13.98
N LEU A 324 -3.84 -7.97 14.38
CA LEU A 324 -2.76 -7.23 15.02
C LEU A 324 -2.82 -7.45 16.54
N GLU A 325 -1.67 -7.71 17.14
CA GLU A 325 -1.54 -7.85 18.58
C GLU A 325 -1.12 -6.50 19.20
N ARG A 326 -1.86 -6.06 20.20
CA ARG A 326 -1.57 -4.85 20.97
C ARG A 326 -0.65 -5.16 22.17
N PRO A 327 -0.05 -4.14 22.82
CA PRO A 327 0.84 -4.32 23.99
C PRO A 327 0.19 -5.07 25.14
N ASP A 328 -1.11 -4.97 25.31
CA ASP A 328 -1.88 -5.66 26.36
C ASP A 328 -2.24 -7.11 25.99
N GLY A 329 -1.73 -7.61 24.86
CA GLY A 329 -2.02 -8.95 24.33
C GLY A 329 -3.38 -9.08 23.66
N THR A 330 -4.17 -8.01 23.56
CA THR A 330 -5.44 -8.06 22.79
C THR A 330 -5.17 -8.14 21.30
N LYS A 331 -6.00 -8.90 20.60
CA LYS A 331 -5.92 -9.05 19.15
C LYS A 331 -7.01 -8.26 18.46
N VAL A 332 -6.63 -7.49 17.48
CA VAL A 332 -7.52 -6.62 16.70
C VAL A 332 -7.85 -7.25 15.36
N ASP A 333 -9.11 -7.40 15.06
CA ASP A 333 -9.61 -7.73 13.73
C ASP A 333 -9.66 -6.44 12.88
N TRP A 334 -8.50 -6.05 12.38
CA TRP A 334 -8.31 -4.80 11.65
C TRP A 334 -9.12 -4.72 10.36
N ARG A 335 -9.37 -5.87 9.69
CA ARG A 335 -10.20 -5.91 8.48
C ARG A 335 -11.63 -5.49 8.76
N LYS A 336 -12.19 -6.04 9.82
CA LYS A 336 -13.56 -5.76 10.23
C LYS A 336 -13.72 -4.32 10.72
N GLU A 337 -12.77 -3.84 11.54
CA GLU A 337 -12.80 -2.47 12.05
C GLU A 337 -12.66 -1.45 10.92
N LEU A 338 -11.67 -1.61 10.03
CA LEU A 338 -11.44 -0.70 8.91
C LEU A 338 -12.58 -0.75 7.88
N GLY A 339 -13.04 -1.95 7.52
CA GLY A 339 -14.15 -2.11 6.57
C GLY A 339 -15.41 -1.40 7.04
N ARG A 340 -15.79 -1.58 8.31
CA ARG A 340 -16.96 -0.88 8.91
C ARG A 340 -16.78 0.63 8.92
N LEU A 341 -15.58 1.09 9.30
CA LEU A 341 -15.26 2.53 9.32
C LEU A 341 -15.42 3.15 7.93
N LEU A 342 -14.83 2.55 6.91
CA LEU A 342 -14.87 3.09 5.55
C LEU A 342 -16.28 3.06 4.98
N VAL A 343 -17.05 1.99 5.18
CA VAL A 343 -18.47 1.91 4.77
C VAL A 343 -19.30 2.99 5.46
N SER A 344 -19.11 3.20 6.76
CA SER A 344 -19.88 4.20 7.52
C SER A 344 -19.57 5.64 7.14
N ASN A 345 -18.35 5.91 6.66
CA ASN A 345 -17.89 7.26 6.30
C ASN A 345 -18.18 7.65 4.85
N GLN A 346 -18.82 6.77 4.06
CA GLN A 346 -19.14 7.08 2.67
C GLN A 346 -20.19 8.20 2.56
N SER A 347 -19.88 9.22 1.79
CA SER A 347 -20.79 10.33 1.47
C SER A 347 -22.01 9.87 0.66
N LYS A 348 -23.07 10.69 0.63
CA LYS A 348 -24.32 10.35 -0.08
C LYS A 348 -24.14 10.16 -1.58
N ASP A 349 -23.21 10.87 -2.20
CA ASP A 349 -22.85 10.77 -3.62
C ASP A 349 -21.95 9.58 -3.94
N GLY A 350 -21.44 8.87 -2.93
CA GLY A 350 -20.56 7.71 -3.07
C GLY A 350 -19.08 8.02 -2.85
N SER A 351 -18.70 9.27 -2.64
CA SER A 351 -17.32 9.70 -2.43
C SER A 351 -16.84 9.55 -0.99
N TRP A 352 -15.53 9.75 -0.80
CA TRP A 352 -14.86 10.03 0.47
C TRP A 352 -13.91 11.21 0.29
N VAL A 353 -13.66 11.94 1.36
CA VAL A 353 -12.75 13.09 1.40
C VAL A 353 -12.16 13.23 2.79
N ASN A 354 -10.94 13.76 2.88
CA ASN A 354 -10.34 14.18 4.14
C ASN A 354 -10.45 15.71 4.26
N GLU A 355 -10.84 16.22 5.42
CA GLU A 355 -10.82 17.67 5.67
C GLU A 355 -9.40 18.23 5.71
N ASN A 356 -8.39 17.39 5.96
CA ASN A 356 -6.99 17.77 5.92
C ASN A 356 -6.45 17.71 4.49
N SER A 357 -6.03 18.87 3.96
CA SER A 357 -5.57 19.01 2.56
C SER A 357 -4.13 18.55 2.32
N ARG A 358 -3.40 18.12 3.35
CA ARG A 358 -2.04 17.64 3.17
C ARG A 358 -2.00 16.44 2.22
N TRP A 359 -1.08 16.47 1.26
CA TRP A 359 -0.93 15.47 0.21
C TRP A 359 -2.19 15.26 -0.63
N TRP A 360 -2.94 16.36 -0.86
CA TRP A 360 -4.15 16.41 -1.70
C TRP A 360 -5.32 15.54 -1.21
N GLU A 361 -5.35 15.11 0.06
CA GLU A 361 -6.48 14.31 0.56
C GLU A 361 -7.81 15.10 0.72
N ASN A 362 -7.82 16.38 0.37
CA ASN A 362 -9.05 17.14 0.13
C ASN A 362 -9.59 17.01 -1.31
N ASP A 363 -8.94 16.24 -2.17
CA ASP A 363 -9.42 15.82 -3.48
C ASP A 363 -10.25 14.53 -3.32
N ASP A 364 -11.54 14.61 -3.60
CA ASP A 364 -12.49 13.51 -3.43
C ASP A 364 -12.26 12.37 -4.44
N ILE A 365 -11.72 12.64 -5.64
CA ILE A 365 -11.34 11.61 -6.60
C ILE A 365 -10.18 10.79 -6.06
N LEU A 366 -9.14 11.45 -5.53
CA LEU A 366 -7.98 10.78 -4.95
C LEU A 366 -8.37 9.90 -3.76
N VAL A 367 -9.09 10.47 -2.81
CA VAL A 367 -9.49 9.76 -1.58
C VAL A 367 -10.45 8.63 -1.89
N THR A 368 -11.44 8.85 -2.78
CA THR A 368 -12.34 7.78 -3.21
C THR A 368 -11.59 6.63 -3.87
N SER A 369 -10.58 6.91 -4.70
CA SER A 369 -9.73 5.88 -5.30
C SER A 369 -8.97 5.06 -4.26
N TYR A 370 -8.36 5.70 -3.25
CA TYR A 370 -7.70 4.99 -2.15
C TYR A 370 -8.66 4.12 -1.36
N VAL A 371 -9.86 4.64 -1.06
CA VAL A 371 -10.86 3.88 -0.28
C VAL A 371 -11.42 2.72 -1.06
N VAL A 372 -11.76 2.90 -2.33
CA VAL A 372 -12.26 1.80 -3.19
C VAL A 372 -11.22 0.69 -3.27
N LEU A 373 -9.95 1.01 -3.59
CA LEU A 373 -8.86 0.03 -3.62
C LEU A 373 -8.66 -0.67 -2.25
N THR A 374 -8.83 0.06 -1.15
CA THR A 374 -8.75 -0.50 0.20
C THR A 374 -9.89 -1.47 0.47
N LEU A 375 -11.14 -1.08 0.16
CA LEU A 375 -12.32 -1.93 0.33
C LEU A 375 -12.26 -3.18 -0.55
N GLU A 376 -11.75 -3.10 -1.77
CA GLU A 376 -11.51 -4.25 -2.65
C GLU A 376 -10.49 -5.22 -2.05
N GLN A 377 -9.38 -4.69 -1.54
CA GLN A 377 -8.38 -5.52 -0.87
C GLN A 377 -8.96 -6.23 0.36
N LEU A 378 -9.78 -5.53 1.15
CA LEU A 378 -10.51 -6.12 2.29
C LEU A 378 -11.50 -7.17 1.80
N PHE A 379 -12.32 -6.85 0.80
CA PHE A 379 -13.34 -7.76 0.23
C PHE A 379 -12.75 -9.11 -0.19
N TYR A 380 -11.59 -9.09 -0.88
CA TYR A 380 -10.92 -10.31 -1.33
C TYR A 380 -10.11 -11.02 -0.23
N SER A 381 -9.82 -10.37 0.90
CA SER A 381 -9.03 -10.93 1.99
C SER A 381 -9.83 -11.50 3.16
N ILE A 382 -11.14 -11.20 3.26
CA ILE A 382 -12.01 -11.77 4.30
C ILE A 382 -12.62 -13.11 3.84
N PRO A 383 -12.89 -14.05 4.77
CA PRO A 383 -13.52 -15.33 4.46
C PRO A 383 -14.88 -15.19 3.77
N GLU A 384 -15.18 -16.14 2.88
CA GLU A 384 -16.50 -16.27 2.24
C GLU A 384 -17.58 -16.76 3.19
#